data_219a898ab1a6a34edde2e701273646bd
#
_entry.id   219a898ab1a6a34edde2e701273646bd
#
_cell.length_a   1.000
_cell.length_b   1.000
_cell.length_c   1.000
_cell.angle_alpha   90.00
_cell.angle_beta   90.00
_cell.angle_gamma   90.00
#
_symmetry.space_group_name_H-M   'P 1'
#
loop_
_entity.id
_entity.type
_entity.pdbx_description
1 polymer ?
#
loop_
_entity_poly.entity_id
_entity_poly.type
_entity_poly.pdbx_seq_one_letter_code
_entity_poly.pdbx_strand_id
1 'polypeptide(L)'
;MSNTHFGFESVDEQEKARRVRGVFDSVASKYDVMNDLMSAGLHRVWKAYTVKVANVRDGQSVLDIAGGTGDLALAFAPQVGPTGRVVHTDINQAMLSEGRNRLLDAGVALPTLVCDAEKLPFPDASFDVVTVAFGLRNMTHKDAALKEMLRVLKPMGKLLVLEFSKVAKPLEKIYDWYSFKVLPRLGKLVANDDTSYRYLAESIRMHPDQDALKALMHQSGFGHVDYHNLTGGMVALHVGIKC
;
A
#
# COMPACT_ATOMS: atom_id res chain seq x y z
N MET A 1 -16.06 -7.83 21.32
CA MET A 1 -15.65 -7.75 19.90
C MET A 1 -15.31 -6.29 19.66
N SER A 2 -14.12 -5.99 19.17
CA SER A 2 -13.74 -4.61 18.85
C SER A 2 -14.35 -4.19 17.52
N ASN A 3 -14.89 -2.98 17.46
CA ASN A 3 -15.47 -2.42 16.24
C ASN A 3 -14.40 -1.66 15.45
N THR A 4 -14.43 -1.83 14.14
CA THR A 4 -13.59 -1.15 13.17
C THR A 4 -14.44 -0.59 12.03
N HIS A 5 -13.81 -0.08 10.96
CA HIS A 5 -14.53 0.53 9.85
C HIS A 5 -14.26 -0.20 8.53
N PHE A 6 -15.35 -0.43 7.78
CA PHE A 6 -15.31 -0.80 6.36
C PHE A 6 -15.93 0.34 5.55
N GLY A 7 -15.09 1.20 4.97
CA GLY A 7 -15.55 2.49 4.48
C GLY A 7 -16.15 3.31 5.62
N PHE A 8 -17.37 3.81 5.47
CA PHE A 8 -18.10 4.56 6.50
C PHE A 8 -18.91 3.69 7.45
N GLU A 9 -18.99 2.38 7.21
CA GLU A 9 -19.75 1.44 8.05
C GLU A 9 -18.90 0.98 9.23
N SER A 10 -19.52 0.93 10.43
CA SER A 10 -18.92 0.29 11.60
C SER A 10 -19.21 -1.21 11.56
N VAL A 11 -18.17 -2.02 11.57
CA VAL A 11 -18.24 -3.49 11.48
C VAL A 11 -17.31 -4.12 12.52
N ASP A 12 -17.49 -5.40 12.82
CA ASP A 12 -16.49 -6.14 13.60
C ASP A 12 -15.22 -6.44 12.74
N GLU A 13 -14.11 -6.74 13.40
CA GLU A 13 -12.82 -6.94 12.75
C GLU A 13 -12.80 -8.12 11.77
N GLN A 14 -13.50 -9.23 12.10
CA GLN A 14 -13.55 -10.40 11.22
C GLN A 14 -14.38 -10.09 9.97
N GLU A 15 -15.48 -9.36 10.16
CA GLU A 15 -16.32 -8.90 9.06
C GLU A 15 -15.55 -7.95 8.14
N LYS A 16 -14.76 -7.01 8.69
CA LYS A 16 -13.88 -6.15 7.89
C LYS A 16 -12.91 -6.96 7.06
N ALA A 17 -12.19 -7.89 7.68
CA ALA A 17 -11.21 -8.73 6.98
C ALA A 17 -11.85 -9.53 5.84
N ARG A 18 -13.05 -10.10 6.07
CA ARG A 18 -13.81 -10.82 5.05
C ARG A 18 -14.24 -9.92 3.90
N ARG A 19 -14.78 -8.74 4.19
CA ARG A 19 -15.26 -7.79 3.17
C ARG A 19 -14.10 -7.23 2.36
N VAL A 20 -13.00 -6.83 3.00
CA VAL A 20 -11.80 -6.34 2.31
C VAL A 20 -11.26 -7.42 1.37
N ARG A 21 -11.18 -8.67 1.83
CA ARG A 21 -10.79 -9.79 0.95
C ARG A 21 -11.71 -9.90 -0.27
N GLY A 22 -13.03 -9.87 -0.08
CA GLY A 22 -14.00 -9.94 -1.17
C GLY A 22 -13.85 -8.81 -2.20
N VAL A 23 -13.55 -7.58 -1.75
CA VAL A 23 -13.25 -6.46 -2.65
C VAL A 23 -12.04 -6.78 -3.52
N PHE A 24 -10.92 -7.23 -2.93
CA PHE A 24 -9.71 -7.50 -3.70
C PHE A 24 -9.82 -8.76 -4.58
N ASP A 25 -10.56 -9.78 -4.14
CA ASP A 25 -10.85 -10.97 -4.97
C ASP A 25 -11.65 -10.59 -6.22
N SER A 26 -12.63 -9.68 -6.11
CA SER A 26 -13.45 -9.25 -7.24
C SER A 26 -12.70 -8.41 -8.28
N VAL A 27 -11.69 -7.66 -7.84
CA VAL A 27 -10.95 -6.74 -8.72
C VAL A 27 -9.57 -7.25 -9.14
N ALA A 28 -9.10 -8.39 -8.64
CA ALA A 28 -7.72 -8.86 -8.83
C ALA A 28 -7.29 -8.87 -10.30
N SER A 29 -8.11 -9.43 -11.20
CA SER A 29 -7.85 -9.47 -12.65
C SER A 29 -7.94 -8.12 -13.37
N LYS A 30 -8.54 -7.10 -12.75
CA LYS A 30 -8.73 -5.75 -13.29
C LYS A 30 -8.09 -4.68 -12.42
N TYR A 31 -7.25 -5.08 -11.49
CA TYR A 31 -6.68 -4.20 -10.47
C TYR A 31 -5.91 -3.01 -11.07
N ASP A 32 -5.13 -3.25 -12.11
CA ASP A 32 -4.38 -2.19 -12.78
C ASP A 32 -5.32 -1.19 -13.48
N VAL A 33 -6.40 -1.68 -14.12
CA VAL A 33 -7.43 -0.81 -14.71
C VAL A 33 -8.12 0.04 -13.65
N MET A 34 -8.41 -0.56 -12.49
CA MET A 34 -9.00 0.16 -11.37
C MET A 34 -8.05 1.27 -10.87
N ASN A 35 -6.77 0.97 -10.69
CA ASN A 35 -5.76 1.96 -10.30
C ASN A 35 -5.60 3.07 -11.34
N ASP A 36 -5.59 2.73 -12.64
CA ASP A 36 -5.54 3.71 -13.72
C ASP A 36 -6.75 4.65 -13.69
N LEU A 37 -7.96 4.12 -13.50
CA LEU A 37 -9.18 4.93 -13.37
C LEU A 37 -9.15 5.82 -12.13
N MET A 38 -8.74 5.27 -10.97
CA MET A 38 -8.70 6.05 -9.72
C MET A 38 -7.67 7.17 -9.73
N SER A 39 -6.58 7.00 -10.43
CA SER A 39 -5.44 7.91 -10.41
C SER A 39 -5.18 8.61 -11.75
N ALA A 40 -6.00 8.38 -12.78
CA ALA A 40 -5.71 8.78 -14.16
C ALA A 40 -4.28 8.36 -14.60
N GLY A 41 -3.84 7.15 -14.20
CA GLY A 41 -2.52 6.61 -14.49
C GLY A 41 -1.38 7.16 -13.63
N LEU A 42 -1.63 8.15 -12.76
CA LEU A 42 -0.60 8.80 -11.93
C LEU A 42 0.01 7.86 -10.88
N HIS A 43 -0.67 6.76 -10.51
CA HIS A 43 -0.11 5.78 -9.57
C HIS A 43 1.26 5.25 -10.01
N ARG A 44 1.51 5.15 -11.31
CA ARG A 44 2.79 4.70 -11.88
C ARG A 44 3.91 5.71 -11.59
N VAL A 45 3.61 7.00 -11.72
CA VAL A 45 4.53 8.09 -11.41
C VAL A 45 4.84 8.12 -9.91
N TRP A 46 3.81 7.97 -9.07
CA TRP A 46 4.00 7.94 -7.61
C TRP A 46 4.83 6.73 -7.16
N LYS A 47 4.57 5.53 -7.72
CA LYS A 47 5.36 4.33 -7.46
C LYS A 47 6.81 4.51 -7.92
N ALA A 48 7.04 5.07 -9.11
CA ALA A 48 8.40 5.36 -9.60
C ALA A 48 9.13 6.36 -8.69
N TYR A 49 8.44 7.38 -8.20
CA TYR A 49 8.98 8.31 -7.21
C TYR A 49 9.34 7.62 -5.89
N THR A 50 8.48 6.71 -5.40
CA THR A 50 8.74 5.91 -4.20
C THR A 50 10.01 5.07 -4.36
N VAL A 51 10.18 4.41 -5.49
CA VAL A 51 11.38 3.62 -5.82
C VAL A 51 12.63 4.50 -5.84
N LYS A 52 12.55 5.70 -6.40
CA LYS A 52 13.65 6.67 -6.39
C LYS A 52 14.02 7.12 -4.97
N VAL A 53 13.02 7.43 -4.12
CA VAL A 53 13.24 7.86 -2.72
C VAL A 53 13.76 6.72 -1.85
N ALA A 54 13.34 5.49 -2.11
CA ALA A 54 13.86 4.30 -1.43
C ALA A 54 15.38 4.21 -1.59
N ASN A 55 15.90 4.59 -2.77
CA ASN A 55 17.34 4.61 -3.08
C ASN A 55 18.02 3.28 -2.70
N VAL A 56 17.38 2.18 -3.13
CA VAL A 56 17.86 0.83 -2.90
C VAL A 56 19.22 0.65 -3.60
N ARG A 57 20.11 -0.07 -2.95
CA ARG A 57 21.46 -0.36 -3.45
C ARG A 57 21.67 -1.87 -3.61
N ASP A 58 22.64 -2.21 -4.43
CA ASP A 58 23.09 -3.60 -4.59
C ASP A 58 23.38 -4.26 -3.22
N GLY A 59 22.99 -5.51 -3.07
CA GLY A 59 23.11 -6.30 -1.85
C GLY A 59 22.04 -6.05 -0.78
N GLN A 60 21.17 -5.06 -0.94
CA GLN A 60 20.11 -4.78 0.05
C GLN A 60 18.94 -5.75 -0.02
N SER A 61 18.26 -5.92 1.12
CA SER A 61 17.04 -6.70 1.27
C SER A 61 15.82 -5.78 1.35
N VAL A 62 14.85 -5.97 0.46
CA VAL A 62 13.61 -5.21 0.38
C VAL A 62 12.43 -6.11 0.69
N LEU A 63 11.49 -5.63 1.51
CA LEU A 63 10.19 -6.27 1.76
C LEU A 63 9.09 -5.38 1.19
N ASP A 64 8.32 -5.89 0.23
CA ASP A 64 7.15 -5.23 -0.32
C ASP A 64 5.87 -5.82 0.30
N ILE A 65 5.22 -5.04 1.15
CA ILE A 65 4.03 -5.43 1.92
C ILE A 65 2.77 -4.95 1.21
N ALA A 66 1.74 -5.81 1.18
CA ALA A 66 0.53 -5.57 0.40
C ALA A 66 0.88 -5.21 -1.06
N GLY A 67 1.84 -5.94 -1.62
CA GLY A 67 2.43 -5.66 -2.93
C GLY A 67 1.51 -5.95 -4.11
N GLY A 68 0.40 -6.65 -3.88
CA GLY A 68 -0.65 -6.90 -4.87
C GLY A 68 -0.10 -7.51 -6.15
N THR A 69 -0.27 -6.79 -7.27
CA THR A 69 0.20 -7.19 -8.62
C THR A 69 1.71 -7.03 -8.84
N GLY A 70 2.49 -6.66 -7.80
CA GLY A 70 3.96 -6.72 -7.80
C GLY A 70 4.69 -5.55 -8.44
N ASP A 71 4.05 -4.39 -8.65
CA ASP A 71 4.67 -3.23 -9.31
C ASP A 71 5.96 -2.76 -8.64
N LEU A 72 5.97 -2.61 -7.31
CA LEU A 72 7.15 -2.19 -6.57
C LEU A 72 8.19 -3.30 -6.51
N ALA A 73 7.77 -4.54 -6.26
CA ALA A 73 8.67 -5.69 -6.24
C ALA A 73 9.42 -5.84 -7.58
N LEU A 74 8.72 -5.68 -8.71
CA LEU A 74 9.31 -5.69 -10.06
C LEU A 74 10.32 -4.55 -10.24
N ALA A 75 9.99 -3.34 -9.76
CA ALA A 75 10.85 -2.17 -9.90
C ALA A 75 12.11 -2.25 -9.02
N PHE A 76 12.04 -2.91 -7.85
CA PHE A 76 13.18 -3.10 -6.96
C PHE A 76 14.11 -4.25 -7.38
N ALA A 77 13.58 -5.28 -8.06
CA ALA A 77 14.34 -6.46 -8.42
C ALA A 77 15.70 -6.16 -9.11
N PRO A 78 15.78 -5.29 -10.13
CA PRO A 78 17.06 -4.95 -10.75
C PRO A 78 17.98 -4.11 -9.86
N GLN A 79 17.46 -3.42 -8.83
CA GLN A 79 18.24 -2.50 -8.00
C GLN A 79 19.00 -3.22 -6.89
N VAL A 80 18.46 -4.33 -6.39
CA VAL A 80 19.10 -5.10 -5.31
C VAL A 80 20.30 -5.91 -5.80
N GLY A 81 20.46 -6.09 -7.10
CA GLY A 81 21.55 -6.86 -7.71
C GLY A 81 21.53 -8.35 -7.34
N PRO A 82 22.59 -9.09 -7.70
CA PRO A 82 22.63 -10.55 -7.54
C PRO A 82 22.79 -11.01 -6.10
N THR A 83 23.25 -10.17 -5.19
CA THR A 83 23.47 -10.49 -3.77
C THR A 83 22.36 -9.97 -2.86
N GLY A 84 21.50 -9.08 -3.37
CA GLY A 84 20.33 -8.60 -2.67
C GLY A 84 19.11 -9.48 -2.88
N ARG A 85 18.00 -9.08 -2.26
CA ARG A 85 16.72 -9.78 -2.41
C ARG A 85 15.54 -8.84 -2.31
N VAL A 86 14.47 -9.16 -3.02
CA VAL A 86 13.14 -8.58 -2.82
C VAL A 86 12.21 -9.71 -2.38
N VAL A 87 11.42 -9.48 -1.34
CA VAL A 87 10.36 -10.39 -0.90
C VAL A 87 9.03 -9.70 -1.16
N HIS A 88 8.17 -10.33 -1.95
CA HIS A 88 6.85 -9.86 -2.32
C HIS A 88 5.79 -10.49 -1.44
N THR A 89 4.98 -9.71 -0.73
CA THR A 89 3.97 -10.23 0.19
C THR A 89 2.62 -9.56 0.03
N ASP A 90 1.57 -10.32 0.25
CA ASP A 90 0.19 -9.81 0.35
C ASP A 90 -0.63 -10.75 1.25
N ILE A 91 -1.67 -10.25 1.89
CA ILE A 91 -2.62 -11.07 2.65
C ILE A 91 -3.63 -11.74 1.71
N ASN A 92 -3.87 -11.16 0.54
CA ASN A 92 -4.78 -11.68 -0.45
C ASN A 92 -4.07 -12.60 -1.44
N GLN A 93 -4.42 -13.89 -1.40
CA GLN A 93 -3.77 -14.91 -2.25
C GLN A 93 -4.03 -14.69 -3.74
N ALA A 94 -5.21 -14.20 -4.13
CA ALA A 94 -5.53 -13.98 -5.55
C ALA A 94 -4.66 -12.85 -6.11
N MET A 95 -4.56 -11.73 -5.40
CA MET A 95 -3.68 -10.61 -5.75
C MET A 95 -2.22 -11.04 -5.84
N LEU A 96 -1.75 -11.82 -4.85
CA LEU A 96 -0.38 -12.31 -4.81
C LEU A 96 -0.07 -13.27 -5.95
N SER A 97 -1.02 -14.13 -6.32
CA SER A 97 -0.87 -15.07 -7.44
C SER A 97 -0.75 -14.32 -8.77
N GLU A 98 -1.56 -13.28 -8.97
CA GLU A 98 -1.48 -12.42 -10.15
C GLU A 98 -0.12 -11.70 -10.21
N GLY A 99 0.31 -11.13 -9.08
CA GLY A 99 1.63 -10.49 -8.97
C GLY A 99 2.78 -11.46 -9.27
N ARG A 100 2.73 -12.67 -8.74
CA ARG A 100 3.74 -13.70 -9.01
C ARG A 100 3.81 -14.06 -10.49
N ASN A 101 2.65 -14.27 -11.13
CA ASN A 101 2.61 -14.60 -12.56
C ASN A 101 3.22 -13.46 -13.39
N ARG A 102 2.85 -12.23 -13.10
CA ARG A 102 3.40 -11.05 -13.77
C ARG A 102 4.91 -10.89 -13.58
N LEU A 103 5.42 -11.17 -12.38
CA LEU A 103 6.86 -11.18 -12.12
C LEU A 103 7.57 -12.25 -12.96
N LEU A 104 7.02 -13.47 -13.03
CA LEU A 104 7.57 -14.56 -13.84
C LEU A 104 7.54 -14.24 -15.34
N ASP A 105 6.45 -13.63 -15.84
CA ASP A 105 6.33 -13.20 -17.24
C ASP A 105 7.36 -12.11 -17.60
N ALA A 106 7.76 -11.29 -16.62
CA ALA A 106 8.84 -10.32 -16.76
C ALA A 106 10.24 -10.93 -16.57
N GLY A 107 10.36 -12.26 -16.41
CA GLY A 107 11.63 -12.95 -16.18
C GLY A 107 12.21 -12.77 -14.77
N VAL A 108 11.40 -12.36 -13.80
CA VAL A 108 11.82 -12.07 -12.43
C VAL A 108 11.21 -13.12 -11.47
N ALA A 109 12.04 -13.96 -10.86
CA ALA A 109 11.64 -14.92 -9.85
C ALA A 109 11.99 -14.39 -8.46
N LEU A 110 10.97 -14.02 -7.67
CA LEU A 110 11.11 -13.51 -6.30
C LEU A 110 10.41 -14.42 -5.29
N PRO A 111 10.93 -14.50 -4.04
CA PRO A 111 10.17 -15.05 -2.93
C PRO A 111 8.84 -14.33 -2.78
N THR A 112 7.75 -15.11 -2.82
CA THR A 112 6.39 -14.60 -2.77
C THR A 112 5.64 -15.31 -1.65
N LEU A 113 5.06 -14.57 -0.69
CA LEU A 113 4.51 -15.13 0.54
C LEU A 113 3.18 -14.48 0.92
N VAL A 114 2.16 -15.30 1.18
CA VAL A 114 0.92 -14.84 1.82
C VAL A 114 1.19 -14.61 3.30
N CYS A 115 1.04 -13.37 3.78
CA CYS A 115 1.18 -13.06 5.19
C CYS A 115 0.36 -11.84 5.60
N ASP A 116 0.07 -11.76 6.89
CA ASP A 116 -0.56 -10.60 7.51
C ASP A 116 0.53 -9.59 7.91
N ALA A 117 0.35 -8.34 7.48
CA ALA A 117 1.25 -7.24 7.84
C ALA A 117 1.24 -6.91 9.34
N GLU A 118 0.16 -7.26 10.05
CA GLU A 118 0.03 -7.09 11.50
C GLU A 118 0.81 -8.17 12.30
N LYS A 119 1.30 -9.24 11.60
CA LYS A 119 2.09 -10.33 12.18
C LYS A 119 3.03 -10.92 11.12
N LEU A 120 4.13 -10.23 10.85
CA LEU A 120 5.08 -10.61 9.80
C LEU A 120 5.90 -11.85 10.18
N PRO A 121 5.98 -12.88 9.33
CA PRO A 121 6.70 -14.13 9.62
C PRO A 121 8.21 -14.01 9.33
N PHE A 122 8.80 -12.87 9.66
CA PHE A 122 10.22 -12.61 9.44
C PHE A 122 10.93 -12.30 10.77
N PRO A 123 12.21 -12.67 10.91
CA PRO A 123 13.02 -12.26 12.07
C PRO A 123 13.17 -10.75 12.19
N ASP A 124 13.52 -10.28 13.37
CA ASP A 124 13.90 -8.88 13.60
C ASP A 124 15.09 -8.49 12.71
N ALA A 125 15.18 -7.22 12.34
CA ALA A 125 16.31 -6.64 11.62
C ALA A 125 16.72 -7.41 10.34
N SER A 126 15.72 -7.84 9.53
CA SER A 126 15.93 -8.66 8.33
C SER A 126 16.03 -7.86 7.03
N PHE A 127 15.48 -6.63 7.00
CA PHE A 127 15.34 -5.84 5.79
C PHE A 127 15.94 -4.45 5.91
N ASP A 128 16.57 -3.98 4.83
CA ASP A 128 17.11 -2.63 4.73
C ASP A 128 16.00 -1.62 4.37
N VAL A 129 15.04 -2.07 3.57
CA VAL A 129 13.89 -1.26 3.12
C VAL A 129 12.62 -2.09 3.23
N VAL A 130 11.57 -1.47 3.76
CA VAL A 130 10.19 -1.99 3.75
C VAL A 130 9.32 -1.00 3.00
N THR A 131 8.46 -1.49 2.11
CA THR A 131 7.51 -0.65 1.37
C THR A 131 6.09 -1.14 1.54
N VAL A 132 5.16 -0.21 1.57
CA VAL A 132 3.72 -0.46 1.43
C VAL A 132 3.10 0.64 0.58
N ALA A 133 2.48 0.26 -0.55
CA ALA A 133 1.83 1.20 -1.44
C ALA A 133 0.34 0.88 -1.56
N PHE A 134 -0.51 1.83 -1.15
CA PHE A 134 -1.97 1.76 -1.23
C PHE A 134 -2.60 0.57 -0.47
N GLY A 135 -1.85 0.03 0.52
CA GLY A 135 -2.27 -1.11 1.33
C GLY A 135 -2.62 -0.75 2.78
N LEU A 136 -1.93 0.24 3.38
CA LEU A 136 -2.02 0.54 4.81
C LEU A 136 -3.44 0.94 5.25
N ARG A 137 -4.20 1.65 4.41
CA ARG A 137 -5.58 2.05 4.73
C ARG A 137 -6.52 0.87 4.98
N ASN A 138 -6.24 -0.28 4.39
CA ASN A 138 -7.07 -1.49 4.49
C ASN A 138 -6.76 -2.33 5.75
N MET A 139 -5.61 -2.11 6.39
CA MET A 139 -5.20 -2.82 7.61
C MET A 139 -6.11 -2.42 8.78
N THR A 140 -6.43 -3.39 9.61
CA THR A 140 -7.33 -3.18 10.76
C THR A 140 -6.59 -2.44 11.87
N HIS A 141 -5.42 -2.93 12.28
CA HIS A 141 -4.56 -2.35 13.31
C HIS A 141 -3.30 -1.76 12.68
N LYS A 142 -3.43 -0.53 12.17
CA LYS A 142 -2.31 0.15 11.51
C LYS A 142 -1.08 0.32 12.40
N ASP A 143 -1.30 0.54 13.69
CA ASP A 143 -0.22 0.64 14.69
C ASP A 143 0.52 -0.69 14.87
N ALA A 144 -0.19 -1.82 14.89
CA ALA A 144 0.41 -3.15 14.94
C ALA A 144 1.24 -3.43 13.69
N ALA A 145 0.69 -3.13 12.51
CA ALA A 145 1.40 -3.30 11.24
C ALA A 145 2.66 -2.42 11.18
N LEU A 146 2.59 -1.15 11.60
CA LEU A 146 3.74 -0.25 11.63
C LEU A 146 4.83 -0.73 12.62
N LYS A 147 4.44 -1.29 13.78
CA LYS A 147 5.38 -1.90 14.73
C LYS A 147 6.06 -3.13 14.16
N GLU A 148 5.34 -3.99 13.44
CA GLU A 148 5.93 -5.15 12.76
C GLU A 148 6.87 -4.72 11.63
N MET A 149 6.50 -3.71 10.84
CA MET A 149 7.38 -3.11 9.83
C MET A 149 8.66 -2.56 10.46
N LEU A 150 8.53 -1.87 11.59
CA LEU A 150 9.70 -1.39 12.35
C LEU A 150 10.54 -2.55 12.87
N ARG A 151 9.93 -3.60 13.44
CA ARG A 151 10.64 -4.76 13.99
C ARG A 151 11.52 -5.43 12.95
N VAL A 152 10.98 -5.69 11.77
CA VAL A 152 11.71 -6.40 10.71
C VAL A 152 12.75 -5.53 9.99
N LEU A 153 12.71 -4.20 10.14
CA LEU A 153 13.73 -3.30 9.62
C LEU A 153 15.04 -3.43 10.42
N LYS A 154 16.16 -3.40 9.72
CA LYS A 154 17.49 -3.23 10.31
C LYS A 154 17.64 -1.83 10.93
N PRO A 155 18.56 -1.61 11.88
CA PRO A 155 18.95 -0.27 12.29
C PRO A 155 19.29 0.59 11.07
N MET A 156 18.85 1.84 11.05
CA MET A 156 18.93 2.77 9.92
C MET A 156 18.15 2.34 8.65
N GLY A 157 17.40 1.26 8.72
CA GLY A 157 16.50 0.84 7.65
C GLY A 157 15.32 1.81 7.47
N LYS A 158 14.73 1.79 6.27
CA LYS A 158 13.67 2.72 5.86
C LYS A 158 12.34 2.02 5.66
N LEU A 159 11.27 2.61 6.21
CA LEU A 159 9.89 2.33 5.80
C LEU A 159 9.41 3.41 4.83
N LEU A 160 8.86 3.00 3.69
CA LEU A 160 8.19 3.88 2.74
C LEU A 160 6.70 3.52 2.68
N VAL A 161 5.85 4.47 3.04
CA VAL A 161 4.39 4.33 2.97
C VAL A 161 3.86 5.29 1.92
N LEU A 162 3.46 4.76 0.77
CA LEU A 162 2.78 5.50 -0.29
C LEU A 162 1.28 5.30 -0.13
N GLU A 163 0.53 6.34 0.21
CA GLU A 163 -0.91 6.20 0.44
C GLU A 163 -1.68 7.46 0.05
N PHE A 164 -2.96 7.28 -0.29
CA PHE A 164 -3.87 8.41 -0.46
C PHE A 164 -3.94 9.21 0.84
N SER A 165 -4.11 10.52 0.70
CA SER A 165 -4.10 11.41 1.84
C SER A 165 -5.03 12.61 1.61
N LYS A 166 -4.92 13.65 2.44
CA LYS A 166 -5.78 14.80 2.37
C LYS A 166 -5.33 15.79 1.30
N VAL A 167 -6.17 15.94 0.30
CA VAL A 167 -5.96 16.89 -0.81
C VAL A 167 -5.96 18.33 -0.32
N ALA A 168 -5.11 19.18 -0.88
CA ALA A 168 -5.09 20.61 -0.60
C ALA A 168 -6.46 21.25 -0.87
N LYS A 169 -6.91 22.14 0.03
CA LYS A 169 -8.26 22.75 0.04
C LYS A 169 -8.80 23.21 -1.33
N PRO A 170 -8.00 23.84 -2.23
CA PRO A 170 -8.54 24.29 -3.52
C PRO A 170 -8.99 23.14 -4.43
N LEU A 171 -8.37 21.96 -4.29
CA LEU A 171 -8.64 20.78 -5.12
C LEU A 171 -9.66 19.82 -4.50
N GLU A 172 -9.98 19.98 -3.20
CA GLU A 172 -10.81 19.05 -2.41
C GLU A 172 -12.18 18.84 -3.04
N LYS A 173 -12.88 19.92 -3.41
CA LYS A 173 -14.22 19.83 -4.01
C LYS A 173 -14.24 19.08 -5.34
N ILE A 174 -13.23 19.31 -6.18
CA ILE A 174 -13.10 18.65 -7.50
C ILE A 174 -12.79 17.17 -7.30
N TYR A 175 -11.88 16.87 -6.38
CA TYR A 175 -11.50 15.50 -6.05
C TYR A 175 -12.66 14.71 -5.43
N ASP A 176 -13.47 15.33 -4.55
CA ASP A 176 -14.67 14.73 -3.97
C ASP A 176 -15.73 14.43 -5.03
N TRP A 177 -15.98 15.39 -5.91
CA TRP A 177 -16.91 15.18 -7.01
C TRP A 177 -16.46 14.01 -7.91
N TYR A 178 -15.18 13.95 -8.24
CA TYR A 178 -14.62 12.84 -9.01
C TYR A 178 -14.76 11.51 -8.27
N SER A 179 -14.31 11.44 -7.02
CA SER A 179 -14.26 10.21 -6.20
C SER A 179 -15.65 9.62 -5.92
N PHE A 180 -16.66 10.46 -5.65
CA PHE A 180 -17.98 9.98 -5.25
C PHE A 180 -19.04 10.00 -6.36
N LYS A 181 -18.81 10.72 -7.44
CA LYS A 181 -19.79 10.81 -8.55
C LYS A 181 -19.30 10.14 -9.84
N VAL A 182 -18.01 10.25 -10.15
CA VAL A 182 -17.46 9.74 -11.42
C VAL A 182 -16.93 8.31 -11.24
N LEU A 183 -16.08 8.07 -10.28
CA LEU A 183 -15.43 6.77 -10.08
C LEU A 183 -16.41 5.58 -9.93
N PRO A 184 -17.49 5.64 -9.11
CA PRO A 184 -18.41 4.51 -9.01
C PRO A 184 -19.14 4.21 -10.32
N ARG A 185 -19.45 5.26 -11.12
CA ARG A 185 -20.07 5.08 -12.44
C ARG A 185 -19.12 4.43 -13.43
N LEU A 186 -17.85 4.85 -13.45
CA LEU A 186 -16.82 4.23 -14.26
C LEU A 186 -16.58 2.79 -13.82
N GLY A 187 -16.52 2.52 -12.51
CA GLY A 187 -16.39 1.17 -11.97
C GLY A 187 -17.51 0.24 -12.42
N LYS A 188 -18.75 0.71 -12.36
CA LYS A 188 -19.90 -0.03 -12.87
C LYS A 188 -19.80 -0.32 -14.37
N LEU A 189 -19.33 0.65 -15.18
CA LEU A 189 -19.24 0.53 -16.63
C LEU A 189 -18.12 -0.41 -17.09
N VAL A 190 -16.97 -0.37 -16.40
CA VAL A 190 -15.74 -1.08 -16.80
C VAL A 190 -15.61 -2.43 -16.11
N ALA A 191 -15.96 -2.50 -14.83
CA ALA A 191 -15.76 -3.68 -14.00
C ALA A 191 -17.06 -4.35 -13.54
N ASN A 192 -18.22 -3.72 -13.77
CA ASN A 192 -19.52 -4.13 -13.24
C ASN A 192 -19.53 -4.27 -11.71
N ASP A 193 -18.72 -3.44 -11.01
CA ASP A 193 -18.49 -3.48 -9.56
C ASP A 193 -18.44 -2.05 -8.98
N ASP A 194 -19.61 -1.49 -8.70
CA ASP A 194 -19.72 -0.17 -8.05
C ASP A 194 -19.42 -0.22 -6.54
N THR A 195 -19.59 -1.37 -5.92
CA THR A 195 -19.40 -1.57 -4.48
C THR A 195 -17.92 -1.46 -4.09
N SER A 196 -17.04 -2.14 -4.82
CA SER A 196 -15.59 -2.07 -4.56
C SER A 196 -15.04 -0.67 -4.80
N TYR A 197 -15.50 0.02 -5.83
CA TYR A 197 -15.06 1.40 -6.11
C TYR A 197 -15.57 2.39 -5.06
N ARG A 198 -16.79 2.18 -4.51
CA ARG A 198 -17.31 2.98 -3.40
C ARG A 198 -16.47 2.75 -2.14
N TYR A 199 -16.22 1.50 -1.76
CA TYR A 199 -15.35 1.16 -0.64
C TYR A 199 -13.99 1.85 -0.75
N LEU A 200 -13.38 1.84 -1.93
CA LEU A 200 -12.08 2.49 -2.14
C LEU A 200 -12.15 4.01 -1.85
N ALA A 201 -13.17 4.70 -2.37
CA ALA A 201 -13.35 6.12 -2.10
C ALA A 201 -13.57 6.43 -0.61
N GLU A 202 -14.38 5.62 0.06
CA GLU A 202 -14.67 5.75 1.49
C GLU A 202 -13.45 5.42 2.36
N SER A 203 -12.71 4.34 2.03
CA SER A 203 -11.49 3.96 2.77
C SER A 203 -10.40 5.02 2.71
N ILE A 204 -10.29 5.74 1.58
CA ILE A 204 -9.39 6.89 1.44
C ILE A 204 -9.78 8.01 2.43
N ARG A 205 -11.08 8.29 2.59
CA ARG A 205 -11.56 9.33 3.53
C ARG A 205 -11.37 8.95 5.00
N MET A 206 -11.40 7.67 5.30
CA MET A 206 -11.18 7.16 6.67
C MET A 206 -9.69 6.99 7.01
N HIS A 207 -8.79 7.13 6.02
CA HIS A 207 -7.36 7.05 6.26
C HIS A 207 -6.85 8.32 6.97
N PRO A 208 -5.89 8.22 7.90
CA PRO A 208 -5.23 9.37 8.50
C PRO A 208 -4.66 10.34 7.45
N ASP A 209 -4.76 11.63 7.71
CA ASP A 209 -4.05 12.62 6.89
C ASP A 209 -2.51 12.53 7.11
N GLN A 210 -1.77 13.37 6.38
CA GLN A 210 -0.31 13.32 6.38
C GLN A 210 0.29 13.46 7.79
N ASP A 211 -0.18 14.44 8.56
CA ASP A 211 0.36 14.72 9.90
C ASP A 211 -0.06 13.65 10.90
N ALA A 212 -1.30 13.16 10.80
CA ALA A 212 -1.79 12.09 11.64
C ALA A 212 -1.05 10.76 11.39
N LEU A 213 -0.75 10.43 10.11
CA LEU A 213 0.05 9.24 9.81
C LEU A 213 1.51 9.40 10.26
N LYS A 214 2.12 10.58 10.07
CA LYS A 214 3.45 10.91 10.61
C LYS A 214 3.49 10.70 12.12
N ALA A 215 2.48 11.21 12.85
CA ALA A 215 2.38 11.03 14.30
C ALA A 215 2.23 9.55 14.69
N LEU A 216 1.41 8.78 13.97
CA LEU A 216 1.22 7.35 14.20
C LEU A 216 2.52 6.57 13.99
N MET A 217 3.30 6.90 12.96
CA MET A 217 4.62 6.29 12.72
C MET A 217 5.59 6.60 13.86
N HIS A 218 5.63 7.83 14.36
CA HIS A 218 6.44 8.18 15.55
C HIS A 218 5.99 7.40 16.79
N GLN A 219 4.69 7.30 17.05
CA GLN A 219 4.14 6.51 18.16
C GLN A 219 4.47 5.01 18.03
N SER A 220 4.62 4.52 16.80
CA SER A 220 5.03 3.13 16.53
C SER A 220 6.54 2.89 16.73
N GLY A 221 7.35 3.94 16.97
CA GLY A 221 8.76 3.85 17.33
C GLY A 221 9.74 4.29 16.23
N PHE A 222 9.27 4.84 15.10
CA PHE A 222 10.18 5.41 14.10
C PHE A 222 10.81 6.70 14.64
N GLY A 223 12.15 6.78 14.61
CA GLY A 223 12.90 7.91 15.20
C GLY A 223 12.80 9.18 14.35
N HIS A 224 12.86 9.05 13.04
CA HIS A 224 12.66 10.16 12.10
C HIS A 224 11.58 9.79 11.10
N VAL A 225 10.61 10.70 10.90
CA VAL A 225 9.54 10.53 9.91
C VAL A 225 9.32 11.83 9.17
N ASP A 226 9.36 11.76 7.85
CA ASP A 226 8.98 12.86 6.96
C ASP A 226 8.02 12.39 5.88
N TYR A 227 7.37 13.33 5.17
CA TYR A 227 6.50 12.99 4.06
C TYR A 227 6.63 13.97 2.88
N HIS A 228 6.39 13.45 1.69
CA HIS A 228 6.35 14.20 0.44
C HIS A 228 4.92 14.19 -0.09
N ASN A 229 4.31 15.37 -0.21
CA ASN A 229 3.02 15.50 -0.87
C ASN A 229 3.16 15.38 -2.38
N LEU A 230 2.37 14.50 -2.97
CA LEU A 230 2.33 14.28 -4.42
C LEU A 230 0.96 14.71 -4.96
N THR A 231 0.97 15.32 -6.14
CA THR A 231 -0.26 15.76 -6.83
C THR A 231 -1.18 16.58 -5.91
N GLY A 232 -0.64 17.64 -5.30
CA GLY A 232 -1.43 18.51 -4.43
C GLY A 232 -1.93 17.87 -3.13
N GLY A 233 -1.23 16.85 -2.62
CA GLY A 233 -1.59 16.13 -1.41
C GLY A 233 -2.58 14.97 -1.62
N MET A 234 -3.01 14.70 -2.88
CA MET A 234 -3.86 13.55 -3.18
C MET A 234 -3.26 12.23 -2.69
N VAL A 235 -1.94 12.14 -2.78
CA VAL A 235 -1.11 11.05 -2.26
C VAL A 235 0.03 11.65 -1.47
N ALA A 236 0.44 10.97 -0.41
CA ALA A 236 1.65 11.29 0.33
C ALA A 236 2.56 10.06 0.40
N LEU A 237 3.86 10.30 0.24
CA LEU A 237 4.89 9.32 0.51
C LEU A 237 5.52 9.64 1.87
N HIS A 238 5.25 8.83 2.88
CA HIS A 238 5.90 8.92 4.18
C HIS A 238 7.17 8.07 4.19
N VAL A 239 8.22 8.61 4.78
CA VAL A 239 9.51 7.94 4.96
C VAL A 239 9.84 7.92 6.44
N GLY A 240 9.88 6.72 7.03
CA GLY A 240 10.27 6.50 8.43
C GLY A 240 11.60 5.79 8.53
N ILE A 241 12.47 6.24 9.43
CA ILE A 241 13.78 5.64 9.70
C ILE A 241 13.75 4.95 11.06
N LYS A 242 14.25 3.72 11.10
CA LYS A 242 14.52 3.01 12.37
C LYS A 242 15.85 3.48 12.94
N CYS A 243 15.79 4.12 14.13
CA CYS A 243 17.00 4.53 14.87
C CYS A 243 17.48 3.43 15.82
#